data_cecc8bb5b1856a1de43c2f1f1d691f8b
#
_entry.id   cecc8bb5b1856a1de43c2f1f1d691f8b
#
_cell.length_a   1.000
_cell.length_b   1.000
_cell.length_c   1.000
_cell.angle_alpha   90.00
_cell.angle_beta   90.00
_cell.angle_gamma   90.00
#
_symmetry.space_group_name_H-M   'P 1'
#
loop_
_entity.id
_entity.type
_entity.pdbx_description
1 polymer ?
#
loop_
_entity_poly.entity_id
_entity_poly.type
_entity_poly.pdbx_seq_one_letter_code
_entity_poly.pdbx_strand_id
1 'polypeptide(L)'
;MNLEGLTLKLVNDHLKEELLGGKIYRVFMPTPHSLLLMIKRDRDTTALLAELNGGSPALYIPKQLPENPDVPPAFCMLLRKHLEEGRITAIKQQDLDRIITLEIDMLGASSKIITKKLIFELTGKNSNIILEQEGIIIDSIKHIGASQSSYRLILPGKEYVAPPPQSGLNPLTANPMELVRIANAAPAATFLKGFIANTVGLGKYTASELLTAADIIINQVKLEPAEEKALAATISNLQERLNGNGPKPVYAIIGRTNQVKTILTLQPQILETGASVKEFSNINDAICYAMRLKPIQLPQHEQLQKLVSAETAKLEKKLQALEKDLNNAQDAEAQRMLADTIMANIYQIKKGQTSADLINIYDGEPVTVSLSPILSPTENAQAYYKRYNKYKRAQVEVQLQMEAAKEMLQYLASLDSSLMTAVTKAEVEEIRQEMIASDLIKEIGKKKKSLAQKSIPLHIKLNDEADLYIGKNNKQNDYVTFTMGGPRDLWFHTKDIPGSHLILKTTLPEYRQSDIEIAVQLAAYFSKARSGSNIPVDCVQRRYVKKPAGSKPGFVIFTNQKTYYTTPDETLINKLLE
;
A
#
# COMPACT_ATOMS: atom_id res chain seq x y z
N MET A 1 1.43 -8.40 5.84
CA MET A 1 2.27 -9.39 6.57
C MET A 1 1.37 -10.50 7.09
N ASN A 2 1.75 -11.75 6.88
CA ASN A 2 1.07 -12.91 7.45
C ASN A 2 1.95 -13.51 8.56
N LEU A 3 1.38 -13.73 9.76
CA LEU A 3 2.03 -14.42 10.86
C LEU A 3 1.34 -15.78 11.03
N GLU A 4 2.09 -16.87 10.83
CA GLU A 4 1.62 -18.24 11.05
C GLU A 4 1.72 -18.59 12.54
N GLY A 5 1.07 -19.66 12.97
CA GLY A 5 1.03 -20.05 14.38
C GLY A 5 2.40 -20.32 14.99
N LEU A 6 3.31 -20.93 14.21
CA LEU A 6 4.68 -21.15 14.60
C LEU A 6 5.47 -19.84 14.80
N THR A 7 5.26 -18.87 13.93
CA THR A 7 5.88 -17.54 14.07
C THR A 7 5.30 -16.82 15.29
N LEU A 8 4.00 -16.97 15.54
CA LEU A 8 3.33 -16.36 16.70
C LEU A 8 3.79 -16.97 18.02
N LYS A 9 4.25 -18.23 18.02
CA LYS A 9 4.91 -18.82 19.19
C LYS A 9 6.14 -18.02 19.62
N LEU A 10 6.97 -17.60 18.68
CA LEU A 10 8.15 -16.77 19.00
C LEU A 10 7.72 -15.39 19.53
N VAL A 11 6.63 -14.82 19.01
CA VAL A 11 6.04 -13.60 19.58
C VAL A 11 5.62 -13.83 21.04
N ASN A 12 4.88 -14.91 21.31
CA ASN A 12 4.41 -15.25 22.66
C ASN A 12 5.59 -15.46 23.62
N ASP A 13 6.65 -16.15 23.19
CA ASP A 13 7.84 -16.39 24.01
C ASP A 13 8.56 -15.06 24.31
N HIS A 14 8.77 -14.22 23.32
CA HIS A 14 9.38 -12.89 23.51
C HIS A 14 8.54 -12.00 24.43
N LEU A 15 7.22 -11.98 24.28
CA LEU A 15 6.34 -11.21 25.16
C LEU A 15 6.36 -11.73 26.61
N LYS A 16 6.53 -13.04 26.84
CA LYS A 16 6.74 -13.59 28.18
C LYS A 16 8.00 -13.07 28.82
N GLU A 17 9.11 -13.09 28.09
CA GLU A 17 10.41 -12.60 28.59
C GLU A 17 10.32 -11.12 29.01
N GLU A 18 9.67 -10.30 28.19
CA GLU A 18 9.64 -8.85 28.37
C GLU A 18 8.56 -8.34 29.32
N LEU A 19 7.39 -8.99 29.36
CA LEU A 19 6.20 -8.40 29.97
C LEU A 19 5.68 -9.15 31.19
N LEU A 20 6.09 -10.42 31.41
CA LEU A 20 5.58 -11.21 32.53
C LEU A 20 5.95 -10.56 33.89
N GLY A 21 4.97 -10.45 34.79
CA GLY A 21 5.11 -9.78 36.08
C GLY A 21 4.99 -8.26 36.02
N GLY A 22 4.93 -7.69 34.81
CA GLY A 22 4.77 -6.25 34.59
C GLY A 22 3.38 -5.74 34.99
N LYS A 23 3.32 -4.48 35.40
CA LYS A 23 2.08 -3.77 35.80
C LYS A 23 1.61 -2.86 34.69
N ILE A 24 0.37 -2.98 34.25
CA ILE A 24 -0.26 -2.08 33.27
C ILE A 24 -0.56 -0.76 33.97
N TYR A 25 0.12 0.32 33.61
CA TYR A 25 -0.11 1.61 34.25
C TYR A 25 -0.88 2.61 33.37
N ARG A 26 -0.92 2.40 32.04
CA ARG A 26 -1.69 3.21 31.11
C ARG A 26 -2.19 2.40 29.94
N VAL A 27 -3.41 2.71 29.47
CA VAL A 27 -4.02 2.13 28.28
C VAL A 27 -4.38 3.23 27.30
N PHE A 28 -4.01 3.03 26.01
CA PHE A 28 -4.32 3.94 24.92
C PHE A 28 -4.86 3.17 23.71
N MET A 29 -5.57 3.85 22.84
CA MET A 29 -5.98 3.36 21.52
C MET A 29 -5.60 4.40 20.46
N PRO A 30 -4.43 4.28 19.86
CA PRO A 30 -3.96 5.22 18.83
C PRO A 30 -4.89 5.31 17.62
N THR A 31 -5.53 4.20 17.26
CA THR A 31 -6.55 4.13 16.20
C THR A 31 -7.76 3.31 16.70
N PRO A 32 -8.94 3.37 16.02
CA PRO A 32 -10.08 2.52 16.36
C PRO A 32 -9.80 1.00 16.30
N HIS A 33 -8.68 0.60 15.70
CA HIS A 33 -8.29 -0.80 15.51
C HIS A 33 -6.92 -1.14 16.12
N SER A 34 -6.42 -0.33 17.04
CA SER A 34 -5.15 -0.59 17.73
C SER A 34 -5.29 -0.37 19.23
N LEU A 35 -4.53 -1.13 20.01
CA LEU A 35 -4.45 -1.03 21.45
C LEU A 35 -3.00 -0.93 21.89
N LEU A 36 -2.68 0.07 22.70
CA LEU A 36 -1.35 0.30 23.27
C LEU A 36 -1.44 0.19 24.79
N LEU A 37 -0.72 -0.77 25.36
CA LEU A 37 -0.56 -0.93 26.80
C LEU A 37 0.83 -0.44 27.20
N MET A 38 0.89 0.47 28.16
CA MET A 38 2.14 0.87 28.81
C MET A 38 2.32 0.04 30.08
N ILE A 39 3.41 -0.70 30.13
CA ILE A 39 3.68 -1.72 31.15
C ILE A 39 4.96 -1.34 31.89
N LYS A 40 4.89 -1.32 33.21
CA LYS A 40 6.02 -1.03 34.08
C LYS A 40 6.47 -2.32 34.77
N ARG A 41 7.75 -2.69 34.59
CA ARG A 41 8.39 -3.80 35.30
C ARG A 41 9.66 -3.28 35.94
N ASP A 42 9.73 -3.37 37.25
CA ASP A 42 10.81 -2.81 38.05
C ASP A 42 11.02 -1.31 37.79
N ARG A 43 12.13 -0.90 37.21
CA ARG A 43 12.44 0.49 36.84
C ARG A 43 12.15 0.80 35.37
N ASP A 44 11.89 -0.24 34.56
CA ASP A 44 11.72 -0.10 33.12
C ASP A 44 10.27 0.04 32.73
N THR A 45 10.06 0.79 31.66
CA THR A 45 8.76 0.96 31.03
C THR A 45 8.79 0.41 29.61
N THR A 46 7.95 -0.56 29.34
CA THR A 46 7.80 -1.21 28.05
C THR A 46 6.40 -0.97 27.52
N ALA A 47 6.24 -0.94 26.19
CA ALA A 47 4.96 -0.79 25.53
C ALA A 47 4.59 -2.06 24.78
N LEU A 48 3.34 -2.51 24.86
CA LEU A 48 2.78 -3.55 24.00
C LEU A 48 1.77 -2.92 23.05
N LEU A 49 2.00 -3.05 21.74
CA LEU A 49 1.12 -2.54 20.70
C LEU A 49 0.47 -3.68 19.94
N ALA A 50 -0.87 -3.69 19.92
CA ALA A 50 -1.66 -4.54 19.03
C ALA A 50 -2.25 -3.70 17.91
N GLU A 51 -2.04 -4.11 16.66
CA GLU A 51 -2.62 -3.49 15.48
C GLU A 51 -3.44 -4.50 14.68
N LEU A 52 -4.73 -4.22 14.46
CA LEU A 52 -5.65 -5.10 13.74
C LEU A 52 -6.00 -4.57 12.34
N ASN A 53 -5.27 -3.57 11.85
CA ASN A 53 -5.57 -2.90 10.58
C ASN A 53 -5.22 -3.75 9.35
N GLY A 54 -6.05 -3.66 8.30
CA GLY A 54 -5.72 -4.13 6.95
C GLY A 54 -5.53 -5.63 6.78
N GLY A 55 -6.14 -6.46 7.62
CA GLY A 55 -6.07 -7.92 7.50
C GLY A 55 -4.70 -8.54 7.80
N SER A 56 -3.74 -7.72 8.26
CA SER A 56 -2.38 -8.11 8.67
C SER A 56 -2.18 -7.72 10.14
N PRO A 57 -2.80 -8.44 11.09
CA PRO A 57 -2.69 -8.11 12.50
C PRO A 57 -1.27 -8.35 13.01
N ALA A 58 -0.86 -7.52 13.98
CA ALA A 58 0.42 -7.66 14.67
C ALA A 58 0.28 -7.37 16.16
N LEU A 59 1.07 -8.07 16.98
CA LEU A 59 1.23 -7.85 18.40
C LEU A 59 2.73 -7.80 18.69
N TYR A 60 3.25 -6.65 19.19
CA TYR A 60 4.69 -6.41 19.29
C TYR A 60 5.03 -5.27 20.25
N ILE A 61 6.30 -5.17 20.61
CA ILE A 61 6.87 -4.07 21.41
C ILE A 61 7.41 -3.01 20.44
N PRO A 62 6.75 -1.84 20.31
CA PRO A 62 7.14 -0.83 19.33
C PRO A 62 8.41 -0.10 19.75
N LYS A 63 9.30 0.20 18.78
CA LYS A 63 10.49 1.04 19.03
C LYS A 63 10.14 2.52 19.16
N GLN A 64 9.04 2.96 18.54
CA GLN A 64 8.51 4.31 18.63
C GLN A 64 7.03 4.24 18.98
N LEU A 65 6.62 5.08 19.94
CA LEU A 65 5.22 5.12 20.36
C LEU A 65 4.37 5.88 19.34
N PRO A 66 3.21 5.33 18.93
CA PRO A 66 2.29 6.05 18.07
C PRO A 66 1.63 7.23 18.80
N GLU A 67 1.21 8.24 18.04
CA GLU A 67 0.41 9.34 18.57
C GLU A 67 -0.98 8.85 19.02
N ASN A 68 -1.47 9.39 20.11
CA ASN A 68 -2.79 9.07 20.64
C ASN A 68 -3.79 10.17 20.27
N PRO A 69 -5.08 9.82 20.06
CA PRO A 69 -6.13 10.81 19.83
C PRO A 69 -6.42 11.60 21.12
N ASP A 70 -6.81 12.87 21.00
CA ASP A 70 -7.19 13.73 22.13
C ASP A 70 -8.36 13.15 22.93
N VAL A 71 -9.31 12.49 22.24
CA VAL A 71 -10.48 11.86 22.86
C VAL A 71 -10.39 10.34 22.68
N PRO A 72 -10.17 9.58 23.78
CA PRO A 72 -10.08 8.13 23.72
C PRO A 72 -11.44 7.50 23.38
N PRO A 73 -11.47 6.41 22.57
CA PRO A 73 -12.68 5.64 22.30
C PRO A 73 -13.28 5.00 23.57
N ALA A 74 -14.58 4.66 23.53
CA ALA A 74 -15.29 4.05 24.67
C ALA A 74 -14.63 2.76 25.17
N PHE A 75 -14.20 1.88 24.26
CA PHE A 75 -13.48 0.65 24.62
C PHE A 75 -12.15 0.94 25.33
N CYS A 76 -11.42 2.00 24.95
CA CYS A 76 -10.23 2.44 25.66
C CYS A 76 -10.53 2.82 27.12
N MET A 77 -11.59 3.59 27.34
CA MET A 77 -12.01 4.00 28.69
C MET A 77 -12.44 2.80 29.54
N LEU A 78 -13.11 1.85 28.92
CA LEU A 78 -13.46 0.59 29.59
C LEU A 78 -12.21 -0.20 29.98
N LEU A 79 -11.26 -0.36 29.07
CA LEU A 79 -10.00 -1.07 29.35
C LEU A 79 -9.18 -0.36 30.45
N ARG A 80 -9.14 0.97 30.49
CA ARG A 80 -8.52 1.72 31.60
C ARG A 80 -9.12 1.33 32.94
N LYS A 81 -10.44 1.37 33.05
CA LYS A 81 -11.17 0.99 34.28
C LYS A 81 -10.86 -0.44 34.73
N HIS A 82 -10.66 -1.35 33.79
CA HIS A 82 -10.57 -2.78 34.07
C HIS A 82 -9.15 -3.34 34.11
N LEU A 83 -8.13 -2.64 33.55
CA LEU A 83 -6.77 -3.17 33.39
C LEU A 83 -5.67 -2.30 33.99
N GLU A 84 -5.88 -0.98 34.13
CA GLU A 84 -4.86 -0.13 34.77
C GLU A 84 -4.67 -0.57 36.22
N GLU A 85 -3.42 -0.60 36.68
CA GLU A 85 -2.93 -1.13 37.95
C GLU A 85 -2.86 -2.68 38.03
N GLY A 86 -3.34 -3.41 37.02
CA GLY A 86 -3.29 -4.87 36.95
C GLY A 86 -1.90 -5.40 36.62
N ARG A 87 -1.58 -6.57 37.16
CA ARG A 87 -0.32 -7.27 36.94
C ARG A 87 -0.50 -8.42 35.94
N ILE A 88 0.35 -8.51 34.95
CA ILE A 88 0.36 -9.61 33.98
C ILE A 88 0.96 -10.85 34.66
N THR A 89 0.15 -11.88 34.85
CA THR A 89 0.52 -13.12 35.55
C THR A 89 0.75 -14.29 34.60
N ALA A 90 0.18 -14.24 33.40
CA ALA A 90 0.45 -15.22 32.36
C ALA A 90 0.27 -14.62 30.96
N ILE A 91 1.05 -15.15 30.00
CA ILE A 91 0.91 -14.89 28.57
C ILE A 91 0.88 -16.25 27.89
N LYS A 92 -0.21 -16.56 27.17
CA LYS A 92 -0.46 -17.91 26.65
C LYS A 92 -0.88 -17.82 25.17
N GLN A 93 -0.30 -18.70 24.36
CA GLN A 93 -0.83 -19.04 23.04
C GLN A 93 -1.48 -20.42 23.13
N GLN A 94 -2.69 -20.57 22.62
CA GLN A 94 -3.40 -21.85 22.63
C GLN A 94 -2.99 -22.68 21.41
N ASP A 95 -2.38 -23.85 21.63
CA ASP A 95 -2.08 -24.90 20.62
C ASP A 95 -1.58 -24.38 19.26
N LEU A 96 -0.67 -23.42 19.26
CA LEU A 96 -0.18 -22.74 18.04
C LEU A 96 -1.27 -22.04 17.22
N ASP A 97 -2.47 -21.84 17.76
CA ASP A 97 -3.46 -21.01 17.10
C ASP A 97 -3.04 -19.54 17.14
N ARG A 98 -3.64 -18.72 16.30
CA ARG A 98 -3.33 -17.28 16.22
C ARG A 98 -4.10 -16.47 17.28
N ILE A 99 -4.07 -16.96 18.51
CA ILE A 99 -4.69 -16.36 19.69
C ILE A 99 -3.63 -16.26 20.79
N ILE A 100 -3.42 -15.03 21.29
CA ILE A 100 -2.59 -14.78 22.47
C ILE A 100 -3.46 -14.20 23.56
N THR A 101 -3.39 -14.75 24.77
CA THR A 101 -4.14 -14.32 25.94
C THR A 101 -3.17 -13.82 27.01
N LEU A 102 -3.41 -12.60 27.51
CA LEU A 102 -2.79 -12.06 28.71
C LEU A 102 -3.74 -12.28 29.89
N GLU A 103 -3.30 -12.99 30.91
CA GLU A 103 -3.97 -13.07 32.21
C GLU A 103 -3.46 -11.93 33.09
N ILE A 104 -4.39 -11.15 33.64
CA ILE A 104 -4.10 -9.92 34.36
C ILE A 104 -4.83 -9.97 35.71
N ASP A 105 -4.06 -10.01 36.79
CA ASP A 105 -4.56 -10.00 38.12
C ASP A 105 -4.80 -8.58 38.61
N MET A 106 -5.99 -8.35 39.10
CA MET A 106 -6.50 -7.09 39.67
C MET A 106 -6.88 -7.27 41.11
N LEU A 107 -6.62 -6.26 41.92
CA LEU A 107 -7.14 -6.24 43.30
C LEU A 107 -8.60 -5.79 43.28
N GLY A 108 -9.54 -6.66 43.64
CA GLY A 108 -10.96 -6.35 43.76
C GLY A 108 -11.31 -5.61 45.05
N ALA A 109 -12.55 -5.12 45.15
CA ALA A 109 -13.05 -4.30 46.26
C ALA A 109 -12.95 -4.97 47.64
N SER A 110 -12.93 -6.32 47.72
CA SER A 110 -12.80 -7.11 48.95
C SER A 110 -11.39 -7.66 49.18
N SER A 111 -10.36 -7.05 48.62
CA SER A 111 -8.96 -7.53 48.60
C SER A 111 -8.80 -8.94 47.99
N LYS A 112 -9.80 -9.43 47.26
CA LYS A 112 -9.68 -10.65 46.47
C LYS A 112 -9.03 -10.35 45.14
N ILE A 113 -8.13 -11.24 44.71
CA ILE A 113 -7.55 -11.17 43.36
C ILE A 113 -8.61 -11.62 42.36
N ILE A 114 -8.83 -10.81 41.35
CA ILE A 114 -9.70 -11.10 40.20
C ILE A 114 -8.82 -11.17 38.96
N THR A 115 -8.80 -12.32 38.29
CA THR A 115 -8.07 -12.50 37.04
C THR A 115 -8.98 -12.13 35.88
N LYS A 116 -8.50 -11.25 35.00
CA LYS A 116 -9.13 -10.92 33.73
C LYS A 116 -8.25 -11.38 32.59
N LYS A 117 -8.86 -11.75 31.47
CA LYS A 117 -8.15 -12.15 30.28
C LYS A 117 -8.32 -11.12 29.18
N LEU A 118 -7.22 -10.62 28.67
CA LEU A 118 -7.19 -9.81 27.46
C LEU A 118 -6.74 -10.69 26.31
N ILE A 119 -7.67 -10.99 25.40
CA ILE A 119 -7.52 -11.98 24.35
C ILE A 119 -7.31 -11.26 23.02
N PHE A 120 -6.20 -11.57 22.35
CA PHE A 120 -5.83 -11.07 21.02
C PHE A 120 -6.04 -12.19 20.01
N GLU A 121 -7.12 -12.11 19.23
CA GLU A 121 -7.37 -13.00 18.10
C GLU A 121 -6.76 -12.38 16.83
N LEU A 122 -5.68 -12.96 16.31
CA LEU A 122 -4.90 -12.42 15.19
C LEU A 122 -5.21 -13.19 13.89
N THR A 123 -6.49 -13.30 13.55
CA THR A 123 -7.02 -14.14 12.47
C THR A 123 -7.26 -13.40 11.15
N GLY A 124 -6.47 -12.38 10.86
CA GLY A 124 -6.56 -11.59 9.63
C GLY A 124 -7.75 -10.61 9.66
N LYS A 125 -8.66 -10.67 8.71
CA LYS A 125 -9.83 -9.78 8.65
C LYS A 125 -10.74 -9.89 9.86
N ASN A 126 -10.80 -11.07 10.48
CA ASN A 126 -11.63 -11.38 11.63
C ASN A 126 -10.92 -11.15 12.97
N SER A 127 -9.76 -10.49 12.96
CA SER A 127 -9.02 -10.19 14.19
C SER A 127 -9.83 -9.34 15.15
N ASN A 128 -9.68 -9.64 16.46
CA ASN A 128 -10.40 -8.97 17.54
C ASN A 128 -9.51 -8.81 18.78
N ILE A 129 -9.88 -7.90 19.68
CA ILE A 129 -9.34 -7.77 21.03
C ILE A 129 -10.53 -7.84 21.98
N ILE A 130 -10.52 -8.80 22.90
CA ILE A 130 -11.66 -9.13 23.76
C ILE A 130 -11.19 -9.08 25.21
N LEU A 131 -11.92 -8.38 26.05
CA LEU A 131 -11.76 -8.44 27.50
C LEU A 131 -12.79 -9.41 28.08
N GLU A 132 -12.30 -10.42 28.79
CA GLU A 132 -13.10 -11.48 29.40
C GLU A 132 -12.81 -11.55 30.91
N GLN A 133 -13.82 -11.92 31.70
CA GLN A 133 -13.71 -12.29 33.10
C GLN A 133 -14.61 -13.49 33.36
N GLU A 134 -14.08 -14.55 33.98
CA GLU A 134 -14.82 -15.77 34.35
C GLU A 134 -15.62 -16.41 33.21
N GLY A 135 -15.05 -16.38 31.96
CA GLY A 135 -15.72 -16.91 30.78
C GLY A 135 -16.67 -15.93 30.08
N ILE A 136 -16.96 -14.78 30.69
CA ILE A 136 -17.94 -13.81 30.16
C ILE A 136 -17.22 -12.61 29.54
N ILE A 137 -17.63 -12.23 28.36
CA ILE A 137 -17.11 -11.06 27.62
C ILE A 137 -17.56 -9.79 28.36
N ILE A 138 -16.60 -9.00 28.82
CA ILE A 138 -16.87 -7.65 29.34
C ILE A 138 -17.12 -6.70 28.17
N ASP A 139 -16.22 -6.71 27.18
CA ASP A 139 -16.36 -5.95 25.93
C ASP A 139 -15.30 -6.39 24.91
N SER A 140 -15.39 -5.87 23.67
CA SER A 140 -14.46 -6.16 22.60
C SER A 140 -14.29 -4.97 21.65
N ILE A 141 -13.16 -4.93 20.94
CA ILE A 141 -12.89 -3.86 19.96
C ILE A 141 -13.82 -3.94 18.73
N LYS A 142 -14.30 -5.17 18.42
CA LYS A 142 -15.29 -5.42 17.36
C LYS A 142 -16.41 -6.30 17.92
N HIS A 143 -17.62 -5.80 17.91
CA HIS A 143 -18.81 -6.59 18.24
C HIS A 143 -19.21 -7.46 17.03
N ILE A 144 -19.50 -8.74 17.28
CA ILE A 144 -19.95 -9.69 16.25
C ILE A 144 -21.30 -10.25 16.70
N GLY A 145 -22.35 -9.85 15.99
CA GLY A 145 -23.73 -10.30 16.24
C GLY A 145 -24.12 -11.50 15.38
N ALA A 146 -25.34 -12.03 15.60
CA ALA A 146 -25.88 -13.20 14.90
C ALA A 146 -25.99 -13.02 13.37
N SER A 147 -26.09 -11.79 12.88
CA SER A 147 -26.08 -11.50 11.44
C SER A 147 -24.69 -11.64 10.77
N GLN A 148 -23.63 -11.63 11.57
CA GLN A 148 -22.24 -11.68 11.08
C GLN A 148 -21.56 -13.03 11.30
N SER A 149 -22.03 -13.80 12.30
CA SER A 149 -21.51 -15.14 12.60
C SER A 149 -22.61 -16.04 13.12
N SER A 150 -22.72 -17.23 12.56
CA SER A 150 -23.60 -18.30 13.07
C SER A 150 -22.93 -19.18 14.13
N TYR A 151 -21.59 -19.12 14.23
CA TYR A 151 -20.81 -19.98 15.14
C TYR A 151 -20.72 -19.42 16.56
N ARG A 152 -20.44 -18.12 16.69
CA ARG A 152 -20.25 -17.46 18.01
C ARG A 152 -20.63 -15.99 17.98
N LEU A 153 -21.03 -15.50 19.13
CA LEU A 153 -21.33 -14.08 19.36
C LEU A 153 -20.20 -13.44 20.17
N ILE A 154 -19.74 -12.27 19.77
CA ILE A 154 -18.76 -11.46 20.51
C ILE A 154 -19.47 -10.17 20.93
N LEU A 155 -20.20 -10.25 22.02
CA LEU A 155 -21.00 -9.14 22.57
C LEU A 155 -20.84 -9.09 24.11
N PRO A 156 -20.90 -7.91 24.73
CA PRO A 156 -20.88 -7.79 26.19
C PRO A 156 -21.94 -8.68 26.89
N GLY A 157 -21.52 -9.35 27.95
CA GLY A 157 -22.38 -10.24 28.75
C GLY A 157 -22.62 -11.63 28.12
N LYS A 158 -22.02 -11.95 26.97
CA LYS A 158 -22.06 -13.29 26.40
C LYS A 158 -20.84 -14.10 26.81
N GLU A 159 -21.00 -15.42 26.82
CA GLU A 159 -19.87 -16.33 27.01
C GLU A 159 -18.84 -16.20 25.89
N TYR A 160 -17.57 -16.21 26.26
CA TYR A 160 -16.50 -16.23 25.28
C TYR A 160 -16.32 -17.63 24.70
N VAL A 161 -16.59 -17.78 23.43
CA VAL A 161 -16.33 -18.99 22.66
C VAL A 161 -15.14 -18.69 21.72
N ALA A 162 -14.06 -19.47 21.83
CA ALA A 162 -12.91 -19.35 20.94
C ALA A 162 -13.31 -19.66 19.49
N PRO A 163 -12.55 -19.18 18.49
CA PRO A 163 -12.70 -19.64 17.10
C PRO A 163 -12.64 -21.17 17.02
N PRO A 164 -13.22 -21.79 15.97
CA PRO A 164 -13.10 -23.23 15.77
C PRO A 164 -11.62 -23.64 15.84
N PRO A 165 -11.26 -24.63 16.67
CA PRO A 165 -9.89 -25.10 16.79
C PRO A 165 -9.39 -25.65 15.46
N GLN A 166 -8.11 -25.47 15.18
CA GLN A 166 -7.49 -26.15 14.04
C GLN A 166 -7.43 -27.64 14.33
N SER A 167 -7.83 -28.47 13.34
CA SER A 167 -7.67 -29.92 13.43
C SER A 167 -6.22 -30.31 13.10
N GLY A 168 -5.69 -31.35 13.73
CA GLY A 168 -4.38 -31.89 13.42
C GLY A 168 -3.45 -31.99 14.61
N LEU A 169 -2.22 -32.45 14.34
CA LEU A 169 -1.16 -32.62 15.34
C LEU A 169 -0.34 -31.35 15.50
N ASN A 170 0.13 -31.10 16.70
CA ASN A 170 1.05 -30.01 16.98
C ASN A 170 2.47 -30.37 16.49
N PRO A 171 3.03 -29.68 15.50
CA PRO A 171 4.31 -30.02 14.87
C PRO A 171 5.51 -29.86 15.81
N LEU A 172 5.36 -29.23 16.99
CA LEU A 172 6.43 -29.06 17.97
C LEU A 172 6.48 -30.16 19.02
N THR A 173 5.40 -30.94 19.17
CA THR A 173 5.29 -31.97 20.22
C THR A 173 4.95 -33.35 19.68
N ALA A 174 4.34 -33.43 18.52
CA ALA A 174 3.99 -34.70 17.90
C ALA A 174 5.22 -35.45 17.36
N ASN A 175 5.09 -36.78 17.23
CA ASN A 175 6.09 -37.57 16.52
C ASN A 175 6.14 -37.15 15.02
N PRO A 176 7.29 -36.70 14.50
CA PRO A 176 7.40 -36.20 13.14
C PRO A 176 6.96 -37.22 12.06
N MET A 177 7.32 -38.50 12.23
CA MET A 177 6.94 -39.56 11.29
C MET A 177 5.44 -39.82 11.30
N GLU A 178 4.79 -39.80 12.46
CA GLU A 178 3.35 -39.96 12.59
C GLU A 178 2.60 -38.80 11.90
N LEU A 179 3.07 -37.57 12.13
CA LEU A 179 2.51 -36.35 11.50
C LEU A 179 2.59 -36.44 9.97
N VAL A 180 3.73 -36.83 9.42
CA VAL A 180 3.91 -36.99 7.97
C VAL A 180 3.00 -38.09 7.41
N ARG A 181 2.88 -39.23 8.08
CA ARG A 181 2.01 -40.34 7.65
C ARG A 181 0.52 -39.96 7.65
N ILE A 182 0.05 -39.26 8.68
CA ILE A 182 -1.34 -38.74 8.73
C ILE A 182 -1.58 -37.78 7.58
N ALA A 183 -0.67 -36.84 7.34
CA ALA A 183 -0.75 -35.91 6.23
C ALA A 183 -0.75 -36.61 4.86
N ASN A 184 0.08 -37.67 4.71
CA ASN A 184 0.18 -38.43 3.48
C ASN A 184 -1.06 -39.34 3.24
N ALA A 185 -1.70 -39.81 4.30
CA ALA A 185 -2.94 -40.57 4.21
C ALA A 185 -4.19 -39.71 3.92
N ALA A 186 -4.11 -38.40 4.18
CA ALA A 186 -5.24 -37.50 4.05
C ALA A 186 -5.80 -37.43 2.61
N PRO A 187 -7.12 -37.35 2.44
CA PRO A 187 -7.77 -37.23 1.11
C PRO A 187 -7.66 -35.76 0.64
N ALA A 188 -6.49 -35.37 0.14
CA ALA A 188 -6.22 -34.00 -0.32
C ALA A 188 -5.69 -34.02 -1.78
N ALA A 189 -5.93 -32.93 -2.51
CA ALA A 189 -5.49 -32.80 -3.91
C ALA A 189 -3.96 -32.78 -4.08
N THR A 190 -3.23 -32.36 -3.03
CA THR A 190 -1.76 -32.40 -2.96
C THR A 190 -1.34 -32.71 -1.52
N PHE A 191 -0.16 -33.29 -1.35
CA PHE A 191 0.41 -33.53 -0.02
C PHE A 191 0.47 -32.24 0.80
N LEU A 192 0.90 -31.12 0.22
CA LEU A 192 0.97 -29.83 0.89
C LEU A 192 -0.37 -29.42 1.54
N LYS A 193 -1.50 -29.63 0.85
CA LYS A 193 -2.83 -29.32 1.40
C LYS A 193 -3.19 -30.25 2.56
N GLY A 194 -2.89 -31.55 2.43
CA GLY A 194 -3.06 -32.53 3.49
C GLY A 194 -2.19 -32.20 4.71
N PHE A 195 -0.95 -31.80 4.49
CA PHE A 195 0.00 -31.44 5.53
C PHE A 195 -0.47 -30.22 6.33
N ILE A 196 -0.90 -29.13 5.65
CA ILE A 196 -1.45 -27.95 6.32
C ILE A 196 -2.74 -28.26 7.08
N ALA A 197 -3.63 -29.06 6.50
CA ALA A 197 -4.92 -29.38 7.13
C ALA A 197 -4.80 -30.26 8.38
N ASN A 198 -3.75 -31.07 8.49
CA ASN A 198 -3.52 -32.00 9.61
C ASN A 198 -2.43 -31.54 10.57
N THR A 199 -1.96 -30.28 10.47
CA THR A 199 -0.90 -29.74 11.32
C THR A 199 -1.31 -28.38 11.88
N VAL A 200 -1.42 -28.29 13.19
CA VAL A 200 -1.82 -27.04 13.87
C VAL A 200 -0.72 -25.97 13.73
N GLY A 201 -1.12 -24.74 13.48
CA GLY A 201 -0.20 -23.59 13.42
C GLY A 201 0.71 -23.53 12.20
N LEU A 202 0.59 -24.49 11.29
CA LEU A 202 1.38 -24.55 10.06
C LEU A 202 0.62 -23.84 8.93
N GLY A 203 1.24 -22.85 8.34
CA GLY A 203 0.71 -22.15 7.18
C GLY A 203 1.41 -22.56 5.87
N LYS A 204 0.91 -22.02 4.76
CA LYS A 204 1.41 -22.37 3.43
C LYS A 204 2.91 -22.07 3.26
N TYR A 205 3.39 -20.96 3.80
CA TYR A 205 4.79 -20.56 3.62
C TYR A 205 5.74 -21.52 4.35
N THR A 206 5.51 -21.76 5.64
CA THR A 206 6.36 -22.69 6.41
C THR A 206 6.25 -24.12 5.89
N ALA A 207 5.05 -24.58 5.52
CA ALA A 207 4.88 -25.92 4.96
C ALA A 207 5.64 -26.09 3.64
N SER A 208 5.59 -25.10 2.74
CA SER A 208 6.33 -25.15 1.48
C SER A 208 7.84 -25.19 1.69
N GLU A 209 8.36 -24.38 2.63
CA GLU A 209 9.81 -24.39 2.96
C GLU A 209 10.26 -25.71 3.58
N LEU A 210 9.44 -26.35 4.41
CA LEU A 210 9.73 -27.68 4.95
C LEU A 210 9.83 -28.74 3.86
N LEU A 211 8.94 -28.71 2.87
CA LEU A 211 8.98 -29.62 1.73
C LEU A 211 10.23 -29.39 0.88
N THR A 212 10.55 -28.14 0.58
CA THR A 212 11.75 -27.79 -0.19
C THR A 212 13.03 -28.17 0.53
N ALA A 213 13.10 -27.96 1.86
CA ALA A 213 14.24 -28.39 2.67
C ALA A 213 14.42 -29.91 2.76
N ALA A 214 13.37 -30.66 2.45
CA ALA A 214 13.38 -32.12 2.32
C ALA A 214 13.52 -32.62 0.88
N ASP A 215 13.81 -31.75 -0.11
CA ASP A 215 13.89 -32.01 -1.55
C ASP A 215 12.59 -32.58 -2.14
N ILE A 216 11.43 -32.20 -1.60
CA ILE A 216 10.11 -32.68 -2.03
C ILE A 216 9.42 -31.68 -2.95
N ILE A 217 8.86 -32.15 -4.05
CA ILE A 217 8.11 -31.33 -5.02
C ILE A 217 6.78 -30.85 -4.39
N ILE A 218 6.56 -29.54 -4.33
CA ILE A 218 5.42 -28.90 -3.63
C ILE A 218 4.04 -29.40 -4.13
N ASN A 219 3.92 -29.68 -5.41
CA ASN A 219 2.64 -30.10 -6.03
C ASN A 219 2.44 -31.62 -6.05
N GLN A 220 3.29 -32.39 -5.43
CA GLN A 220 3.19 -33.85 -5.32
C GLN A 220 1.91 -34.25 -4.58
N VAL A 221 1.27 -35.35 -5.02
CA VAL A 221 0.01 -35.82 -4.42
C VAL A 221 0.29 -36.68 -3.19
N LYS A 222 1.28 -37.56 -3.27
CA LYS A 222 1.70 -38.50 -2.21
C LYS A 222 3.20 -38.52 -2.11
N LEU A 223 3.71 -38.79 -0.91
CA LEU A 223 5.14 -38.98 -0.65
C LEU A 223 5.51 -40.45 -0.71
N GLU A 224 6.69 -40.72 -1.24
CA GLU A 224 7.34 -42.02 -1.15
C GLU A 224 7.96 -42.22 0.25
N PRO A 225 8.23 -43.47 0.70
CA PRO A 225 8.75 -43.74 2.03
C PRO A 225 10.08 -43.05 2.34
N ALA A 226 10.93 -42.78 1.35
CA ALA A 226 12.18 -42.06 1.51
C ALA A 226 11.92 -40.56 1.78
N GLU A 227 10.97 -39.97 1.08
CA GLU A 227 10.55 -38.57 1.24
C GLU A 227 9.84 -38.34 2.58
N GLU A 228 9.02 -39.31 3.04
CA GLU A 228 8.42 -39.26 4.38
C GLU A 228 9.49 -39.17 5.48
N LYS A 229 10.57 -39.98 5.37
CA LYS A 229 11.71 -39.95 6.32
C LYS A 229 12.46 -38.62 6.26
N ALA A 230 12.71 -38.09 5.06
CA ALA A 230 13.41 -36.83 4.87
C ALA A 230 12.61 -35.66 5.48
N LEU A 231 11.29 -35.60 5.23
CA LEU A 231 10.43 -34.59 5.81
C LEU A 231 10.32 -34.72 7.34
N ALA A 232 10.21 -35.95 7.86
CA ALA A 232 10.19 -36.18 9.30
C ALA A 232 11.49 -35.70 9.99
N ALA A 233 12.64 -35.92 9.35
CA ALA A 233 13.93 -35.40 9.85
C ALA A 233 13.96 -33.87 9.84
N THR A 234 13.44 -33.22 8.78
CA THR A 234 13.35 -31.77 8.68
C THR A 234 12.44 -31.19 9.77
N ILE A 235 11.31 -31.86 10.07
CA ILE A 235 10.41 -31.47 11.17
C ILE A 235 11.10 -31.64 12.52
N SER A 236 11.87 -32.74 12.74
CA SER A 236 12.64 -32.95 13.98
C SER A 236 13.63 -31.81 14.22
N ASN A 237 14.36 -31.41 13.18
CA ASN A 237 15.29 -30.27 13.26
C ASN A 237 14.55 -28.95 13.60
N LEU A 238 13.35 -28.74 13.07
CA LEU A 238 12.53 -27.59 13.44
C LEU A 238 12.10 -27.64 14.91
N GLN A 239 11.69 -28.82 15.42
CA GLN A 239 11.33 -29.04 16.82
C GLN A 239 12.50 -28.73 17.76
N GLU A 240 13.66 -29.27 17.49
CA GLU A 240 14.88 -29.04 18.29
C GLU A 240 15.23 -27.56 18.34
N ARG A 241 15.17 -26.88 17.22
CA ARG A 241 15.50 -25.46 17.16
C ARG A 241 14.49 -24.59 17.90
N LEU A 242 13.17 -24.82 17.71
CA LEU A 242 12.13 -23.96 18.31
C LEU A 242 11.90 -24.26 19.80
N ASN A 243 12.12 -25.49 20.25
CA ASN A 243 11.99 -25.87 21.65
C ASN A 243 13.32 -25.67 22.44
N GLY A 244 14.47 -25.59 21.76
CA GLY A 244 15.77 -25.35 22.37
C GLY A 244 15.93 -23.90 22.88
N ASN A 245 16.99 -23.69 23.68
CA ASN A 245 17.37 -22.40 24.24
C ASN A 245 18.33 -21.58 23.36
N GLY A 246 18.64 -22.07 22.16
CA GLY A 246 19.55 -21.41 21.23
C GLY A 246 18.93 -20.21 20.51
N PRO A 247 19.74 -19.48 19.70
CA PRO A 247 19.25 -18.40 18.87
C PRO A 247 18.14 -18.87 17.92
N LYS A 248 17.08 -18.07 17.80
CA LYS A 248 15.94 -18.34 16.93
C LYS A 248 15.81 -17.23 15.88
N PRO A 249 16.74 -17.16 14.89
CA PRO A 249 16.64 -16.17 13.84
C PRO A 249 15.36 -16.35 13.05
N VAL A 250 14.83 -15.23 12.56
CA VAL A 250 13.63 -15.18 11.73
C VAL A 250 13.90 -14.42 10.44
N TYR A 251 13.16 -14.74 9.40
CA TYR A 251 13.39 -14.27 8.05
C TYR A 251 12.14 -13.57 7.51
N ALA A 252 12.26 -12.29 7.23
CA ALA A 252 11.19 -11.54 6.60
C ALA A 252 11.29 -11.64 5.07
N ILE A 253 10.24 -12.14 4.41
CA ILE A 253 10.14 -12.13 2.95
C ILE A 253 9.51 -10.80 2.52
N ILE A 254 10.28 -10.01 1.78
CA ILE A 254 9.90 -8.70 1.28
C ILE A 254 9.48 -8.87 -0.19
N GLY A 255 8.25 -8.51 -0.52
CA GLY A 255 7.75 -8.57 -1.90
C GLY A 255 8.19 -7.38 -2.76
N ARG A 256 7.88 -7.42 -4.05
CA ARG A 256 8.20 -6.37 -5.05
C ARG A 256 7.74 -4.95 -4.66
N THR A 257 6.70 -4.84 -3.85
CA THR A 257 6.15 -3.56 -3.36
C THR A 257 6.83 -3.07 -2.09
N ASN A 258 7.99 -3.60 -1.75
CA ASN A 258 8.72 -3.32 -0.51
C ASN A 258 7.86 -3.50 0.76
N GLN A 259 6.95 -4.46 0.75
CA GLN A 259 6.14 -4.84 1.90
C GLN A 259 6.50 -6.24 2.36
N VAL A 260 6.59 -6.43 3.67
CA VAL A 260 6.80 -7.77 4.22
C VAL A 260 5.55 -8.62 4.01
N LYS A 261 5.68 -9.70 3.23
CA LYS A 261 4.61 -10.67 2.97
C LYS A 261 4.38 -11.59 4.16
N THR A 262 5.46 -12.13 4.69
CA THR A 262 5.45 -13.06 5.83
C THR A 262 6.78 -13.02 6.58
N ILE A 263 6.77 -13.49 7.82
CA ILE A 263 7.98 -13.72 8.61
C ILE A 263 8.01 -15.21 8.93
N LEU A 264 9.13 -15.85 8.59
CA LEU A 264 9.33 -17.29 8.76
C LEU A 264 10.35 -17.60 9.85
N THR A 265 10.19 -18.75 10.45
CA THR A 265 11.17 -19.34 11.38
C THR A 265 12.27 -20.14 10.67
N LEU A 266 12.10 -20.43 9.39
CA LEU A 266 13.03 -21.15 8.53
C LEU A 266 13.63 -20.18 7.51
N GLN A 267 14.90 -20.42 7.12
CA GLN A 267 15.52 -19.67 6.03
C GLN A 267 14.80 -19.98 4.73
N PRO A 268 14.21 -18.97 4.05
CA PRO A 268 13.47 -19.19 2.82
C PRO A 268 14.38 -19.63 1.67
N GLN A 269 13.96 -20.66 0.96
CA GLN A 269 14.59 -21.15 -0.27
C GLN A 269 13.72 -20.80 -1.49
N ILE A 270 12.41 -20.62 -1.28
CA ILE A 270 11.45 -20.29 -2.33
C ILE A 270 11.17 -18.80 -2.33
N LEU A 271 11.64 -18.12 -3.36
CA LEU A 271 11.39 -16.69 -3.54
C LEU A 271 10.70 -16.42 -4.89
N GLU A 272 9.66 -15.60 -4.84
CA GLU A 272 9.08 -15.05 -6.07
C GLU A 272 10.08 -14.09 -6.72
N THR A 273 10.05 -14.01 -8.06
CA THR A 273 10.89 -13.07 -8.81
C THR A 273 10.76 -11.64 -8.28
N GLY A 274 11.86 -11.01 -7.88
CA GLY A 274 11.88 -9.67 -7.31
C GLY A 274 11.48 -9.58 -5.83
N ALA A 275 11.40 -10.71 -5.11
CA ALA A 275 11.34 -10.73 -3.66
C ALA A 275 12.75 -10.81 -3.08
N SER A 276 12.93 -10.27 -1.87
CA SER A 276 14.17 -10.35 -1.08
C SER A 276 13.90 -10.90 0.30
N VAL A 277 14.97 -11.34 0.99
CA VAL A 277 14.91 -11.86 2.36
C VAL A 277 15.78 -11.00 3.24
N LYS A 278 15.25 -10.67 4.43
CA LYS A 278 16.02 -10.02 5.49
C LYS A 278 15.96 -10.87 6.75
N GLU A 279 17.14 -11.20 7.29
CA GLU A 279 17.29 -11.94 8.54
C GLU A 279 17.24 -10.99 9.75
N PHE A 280 16.68 -11.46 10.86
CA PHE A 280 16.62 -10.77 12.14
C PHE A 280 16.95 -11.74 13.27
N SER A 281 17.65 -11.24 14.29
CA SER A 281 18.03 -12.02 15.48
C SER A 281 16.84 -12.40 16.36
N ASN A 282 15.75 -11.60 16.34
CA ASN A 282 14.54 -11.84 17.10
C ASN A 282 13.28 -11.44 16.32
N ILE A 283 12.14 -11.99 16.73
CA ILE A 283 10.85 -11.80 16.07
C ILE A 283 10.33 -10.36 16.17
N ASN A 284 10.58 -9.67 17.30
CA ASN A 284 10.07 -8.33 17.52
C ASN A 284 10.69 -7.32 16.55
N ASP A 285 11.99 -7.42 16.31
CA ASP A 285 12.69 -6.57 15.34
C ASP A 285 12.17 -6.79 13.91
N ALA A 286 11.89 -8.04 13.55
CA ALA A 286 11.29 -8.37 12.25
C ALA A 286 9.88 -7.78 12.11
N ILE A 287 9.06 -7.83 13.16
CA ILE A 287 7.72 -7.22 13.15
C ILE A 287 7.81 -5.70 13.11
N CYS A 288 8.67 -5.08 13.93
CA CYS A 288 8.91 -3.63 13.89
C CYS A 288 9.32 -3.16 12.49
N TYR A 289 10.23 -3.91 11.84
CA TYR A 289 10.63 -3.65 10.46
C TYR A 289 9.44 -3.75 9.49
N ALA A 290 8.65 -4.82 9.60
CA ALA A 290 7.47 -5.02 8.76
C ALA A 290 6.42 -3.93 8.96
N MET A 291 6.20 -3.48 10.19
CA MET A 291 5.23 -2.43 10.51
C MET A 291 5.71 -1.06 10.04
N ARG A 292 7.02 -0.78 10.05
CA ARG A 292 7.61 0.43 9.45
C ARG A 292 7.40 0.50 7.93
N LEU A 293 7.49 -0.65 7.24
CA LEU A 293 7.24 -0.75 5.80
C LEU A 293 5.77 -0.82 5.43
N LYS A 294 4.88 -1.02 6.42
CA LYS A 294 3.44 -1.04 6.17
C LYS A 294 2.97 0.38 5.88
N PRO A 295 2.34 0.65 4.74
CA PRO A 295 1.70 1.94 4.50
C PRO A 295 0.73 2.24 5.64
N ILE A 296 0.81 3.43 6.21
CA ILE A 296 -0.12 3.85 7.26
C ILE A 296 -1.52 3.91 6.65
N GLN A 297 -2.32 2.88 6.90
CA GLN A 297 -3.72 2.84 6.51
C GLN A 297 -4.53 3.70 7.49
N LEU A 298 -4.43 5.02 7.34
CA LEU A 298 -5.45 5.89 7.89
C LEU A 298 -6.74 5.63 7.08
N PRO A 299 -7.92 5.50 7.70
CA PRO A 299 -9.18 5.38 6.96
C PRO A 299 -9.36 6.47 5.91
N GLN A 300 -8.89 7.68 6.19
CA GLN A 300 -8.83 8.79 5.24
C GLN A 300 -7.89 8.51 4.07
N HIS A 301 -6.73 7.91 4.29
CA HIS A 301 -5.75 7.58 3.26
C HIS A 301 -6.34 6.59 2.24
N GLU A 302 -6.96 5.49 2.69
CA GLU A 302 -7.65 4.54 1.80
C GLU A 302 -8.79 5.18 1.01
N GLN A 303 -9.56 6.07 1.65
CA GLN A 303 -10.64 6.80 0.98
C GLN A 303 -10.09 7.70 -0.12
N LEU A 304 -9.01 8.44 0.14
CA LEU A 304 -8.37 9.31 -0.84
C LEU A 304 -7.78 8.50 -2.00
N GLN A 305 -7.10 7.38 -1.72
CA GLN A 305 -6.59 6.49 -2.77
C GLN A 305 -7.70 5.93 -3.66
N LYS A 306 -8.79 5.45 -3.08
CA LYS A 306 -9.95 4.95 -3.85
C LYS A 306 -10.54 6.04 -4.73
N LEU A 307 -10.61 7.26 -4.23
CA LEU A 307 -11.13 8.40 -4.97
C LEU A 307 -10.21 8.78 -6.14
N VAL A 308 -8.91 8.87 -5.91
CA VAL A 308 -7.92 9.12 -6.97
C VAL A 308 -7.99 8.03 -8.03
N SER A 309 -8.03 6.75 -7.65
CA SER A 309 -8.14 5.63 -8.58
C SER A 309 -9.44 5.66 -9.40
N ALA A 310 -10.57 6.02 -8.77
CA ALA A 310 -11.86 6.12 -9.46
C ALA A 310 -11.89 7.27 -10.48
N GLU A 311 -11.36 8.45 -10.14
CA GLU A 311 -11.27 9.59 -11.06
C GLU A 311 -10.27 9.32 -12.20
N THR A 312 -9.15 8.64 -11.91
CA THR A 312 -8.20 8.19 -12.95
C THR A 312 -8.89 7.28 -13.96
N ALA A 313 -9.57 6.23 -13.51
CA ALA A 313 -10.29 5.30 -14.39
C ALA A 313 -11.39 5.98 -15.23
N LYS A 314 -12.08 6.97 -14.67
CA LYS A 314 -13.10 7.77 -15.37
C LYS A 314 -12.48 8.64 -16.47
N LEU A 315 -11.33 9.28 -16.20
CA LEU A 315 -10.63 10.11 -17.18
C LEU A 315 -9.99 9.28 -18.29
N GLU A 316 -9.45 8.10 -17.98
CA GLU A 316 -8.93 7.17 -18.98
C GLU A 316 -10.02 6.72 -19.96
N LYS A 317 -11.21 6.36 -19.46
CA LYS A 317 -12.38 6.06 -20.31
C LYS A 317 -12.80 7.25 -21.16
N LYS A 318 -12.79 8.47 -20.58
CA LYS A 318 -13.08 9.69 -21.32
C LYS A 318 -12.07 9.91 -22.44
N LEU A 319 -10.78 9.72 -22.18
CA LEU A 319 -9.71 9.87 -23.16
C LEU A 319 -9.89 8.89 -24.33
N GLN A 320 -10.19 7.62 -24.04
CA GLN A 320 -10.48 6.62 -25.08
C GLN A 320 -11.68 6.99 -25.94
N ALA A 321 -12.74 7.57 -25.35
CA ALA A 321 -13.90 8.04 -26.10
C ALA A 321 -13.53 9.24 -26.99
N LEU A 322 -12.76 10.20 -26.48
CA LEU A 322 -12.29 11.36 -27.24
C LEU A 322 -11.35 10.95 -28.39
N GLU A 323 -10.49 9.96 -28.21
CA GLU A 323 -9.63 9.39 -29.27
C GLU A 323 -10.48 8.78 -30.40
N LYS A 324 -11.54 8.07 -30.05
CA LYS A 324 -12.50 7.52 -31.03
C LYS A 324 -13.22 8.64 -31.80
N ASP A 325 -13.64 9.69 -31.08
CA ASP A 325 -14.29 10.84 -31.70
C ASP A 325 -13.34 11.63 -32.61
N LEU A 326 -12.07 11.75 -32.24
CA LEU A 326 -11.03 12.35 -33.08
C LEU A 326 -10.79 11.55 -34.36
N ASN A 327 -10.71 10.22 -34.25
CA ASN A 327 -10.58 9.34 -35.42
C ASN A 327 -11.78 9.44 -36.36
N ASN A 328 -13.00 9.51 -35.83
CA ASN A 328 -14.21 9.71 -36.63
C ASN A 328 -14.25 11.09 -37.30
N ALA A 329 -13.60 12.09 -36.72
CA ALA A 329 -13.51 13.44 -37.28
C ALA A 329 -12.36 13.62 -38.31
N GLN A 330 -11.48 12.61 -38.49
CA GLN A 330 -10.44 12.62 -39.55
C GLN A 330 -11.04 12.65 -40.96
N ASP A 331 -12.30 12.24 -41.11
CA ASP A 331 -13.06 12.33 -42.38
C ASP A 331 -13.45 13.76 -42.80
N ALA A 332 -13.05 14.78 -42.02
CA ALA A 332 -13.39 16.17 -42.36
C ALA A 332 -12.86 16.57 -43.74
N GLU A 333 -11.60 16.30 -44.05
CA GLU A 333 -11.02 16.65 -45.36
C GLU A 333 -11.69 15.89 -46.52
N ALA A 334 -12.11 14.63 -46.28
CA ALA A 334 -12.88 13.87 -47.27
C ALA A 334 -14.24 14.56 -47.58
N GLN A 335 -14.91 15.12 -46.58
CA GLN A 335 -16.15 15.88 -46.80
C GLN A 335 -15.89 17.16 -47.60
N ARG A 336 -14.75 17.83 -47.40
CA ARG A 336 -14.36 19.00 -48.19
C ARG A 336 -14.08 18.60 -49.62
N MET A 337 -13.29 17.55 -49.84
CA MET A 337 -12.95 17.02 -51.16
C MET A 337 -14.20 16.67 -51.97
N LEU A 338 -15.18 16.00 -51.33
CA LEU A 338 -16.48 15.70 -51.96
C LEU A 338 -17.27 16.96 -52.30
N ALA A 339 -17.30 17.98 -51.41
CA ALA A 339 -17.94 19.25 -51.68
C ALA A 339 -17.30 20.00 -52.87
N ASP A 340 -15.96 20.07 -52.87
CA ASP A 340 -15.18 20.72 -53.96
C ASP A 340 -15.41 19.97 -55.27
N THR A 341 -15.45 18.63 -55.24
CA THR A 341 -15.70 17.78 -56.43
C THR A 341 -17.12 17.99 -56.97
N ILE A 342 -18.16 18.12 -56.09
CA ILE A 342 -19.52 18.46 -56.52
C ILE A 342 -19.54 19.84 -57.21
N MET A 343 -18.87 20.83 -56.62
CA MET A 343 -18.86 22.20 -57.15
C MET A 343 -18.15 22.26 -58.51
N ALA A 344 -17.04 21.56 -58.70
CA ALA A 344 -16.28 21.53 -59.96
C ALA A 344 -17.07 20.81 -61.07
N ASN A 345 -17.87 19.82 -60.72
CA ASN A 345 -18.65 19.01 -61.67
C ASN A 345 -20.15 19.34 -61.65
N ILE A 346 -20.53 20.52 -61.20
CA ILE A 346 -21.92 20.90 -60.96
C ILE A 346 -22.82 20.78 -62.22
N TYR A 347 -22.24 20.98 -63.39
CA TYR A 347 -22.93 20.88 -64.68
C TYR A 347 -23.33 19.45 -65.07
N GLN A 348 -22.69 18.42 -64.44
CA GLN A 348 -22.99 17.00 -64.68
C GLN A 348 -24.11 16.51 -63.76
N ILE A 349 -24.47 17.24 -62.71
CA ILE A 349 -25.40 16.81 -61.67
C ILE A 349 -26.78 17.42 -61.92
N LYS A 350 -27.83 16.60 -62.00
CA LYS A 350 -29.23 17.03 -62.12
C LYS A 350 -29.93 16.92 -60.77
N LYS A 351 -30.83 17.85 -60.47
CA LYS A 351 -31.70 17.76 -59.28
C LYS A 351 -32.52 16.45 -59.35
N GLY A 352 -32.66 15.75 -58.22
CA GLY A 352 -33.39 14.49 -58.12
C GLY A 352 -32.49 13.24 -58.13
N GLN A 353 -31.19 13.37 -58.40
CA GLN A 353 -30.24 12.26 -58.32
C GLN A 353 -29.91 11.91 -56.86
N THR A 354 -29.73 10.61 -56.57
CA THR A 354 -29.33 10.08 -55.26
C THR A 354 -27.81 9.89 -55.17
N SER A 355 -27.12 9.81 -56.32
CA SER A 355 -25.66 9.72 -56.42
C SER A 355 -25.19 10.26 -57.77
N ALA A 356 -23.91 10.58 -57.86
CA ALA A 356 -23.23 10.95 -59.11
C ALA A 356 -21.79 10.39 -59.10
N ASP A 357 -21.38 9.84 -60.22
CA ASP A 357 -20.00 9.45 -60.47
C ASP A 357 -19.26 10.65 -61.10
N LEU A 358 -18.31 11.19 -60.33
CA LEU A 358 -17.63 12.43 -60.67
C LEU A 358 -16.13 12.17 -60.68
N ILE A 359 -15.38 13.05 -61.35
CA ILE A 359 -13.93 13.03 -61.29
C ILE A 359 -13.48 13.90 -60.10
N ASN A 360 -12.76 13.28 -59.16
CA ASN A 360 -12.18 13.98 -58.02
C ASN A 360 -11.08 14.95 -58.51
N ILE A 361 -11.24 16.22 -58.15
CA ILE A 361 -10.34 17.29 -58.64
C ILE A 361 -8.93 17.26 -58.03
N TYR A 362 -8.70 16.48 -57.00
CA TYR A 362 -7.41 16.41 -56.29
C TYR A 362 -6.48 15.33 -56.82
N ASP A 363 -7.00 14.17 -57.23
CA ASP A 363 -6.25 13.01 -57.70
C ASP A 363 -6.60 12.55 -59.11
N GLY A 364 -7.72 13.09 -59.68
CA GLY A 364 -8.17 12.73 -61.02
C GLY A 364 -8.90 11.37 -61.11
N GLU A 365 -9.11 10.69 -59.96
CA GLU A 365 -9.75 9.39 -59.93
C GLU A 365 -11.29 9.52 -59.85
N PRO A 366 -12.05 8.54 -60.38
CA PRO A 366 -13.52 8.52 -60.27
C PRO A 366 -13.95 8.29 -58.84
N VAL A 367 -14.89 9.11 -58.32
CA VAL A 367 -15.50 9.01 -57.02
C VAL A 367 -17.02 9.08 -57.13
N THR A 368 -17.69 8.13 -56.46
CA THR A 368 -19.17 8.15 -56.34
C THR A 368 -19.58 8.99 -55.15
N VAL A 369 -20.28 10.09 -55.41
CA VAL A 369 -20.76 11.01 -54.36
C VAL A 369 -22.24 10.80 -54.11
N SER A 370 -22.62 10.60 -52.86
CA SER A 370 -24.03 10.48 -52.43
C SER A 370 -24.69 11.86 -52.42
N LEU A 371 -25.86 11.97 -52.99
CA LEU A 371 -26.61 13.23 -53.13
C LEU A 371 -27.99 13.08 -52.49
N SER A 372 -28.50 14.17 -51.95
CA SER A 372 -29.89 14.26 -51.56
C SER A 372 -30.75 14.69 -52.76
N PRO A 373 -31.75 13.89 -53.19
CA PRO A 373 -32.57 14.21 -54.37
C PRO A 373 -33.47 15.45 -54.18
N ILE A 374 -33.69 15.86 -52.91
CA ILE A 374 -34.50 17.03 -52.59
C ILE A 374 -33.71 18.33 -52.81
N LEU A 375 -32.40 18.28 -52.64
CA LEU A 375 -31.49 19.42 -52.74
C LEU A 375 -31.01 19.64 -54.18
N SER A 376 -30.74 20.88 -54.54
CA SER A 376 -30.01 21.22 -55.75
C SER A 376 -28.55 20.78 -55.65
N PRO A 377 -27.81 20.69 -56.77
CA PRO A 377 -26.38 20.37 -56.73
C PRO A 377 -25.57 21.30 -55.82
N THR A 378 -25.83 22.60 -55.84
CA THR A 378 -25.17 23.59 -54.97
C THR A 378 -25.51 23.36 -53.50
N GLU A 379 -26.79 23.07 -53.17
CA GLU A 379 -27.19 22.78 -51.79
C GLU A 379 -26.60 21.48 -51.27
N ASN A 380 -26.41 20.46 -52.11
CA ASN A 380 -25.67 19.25 -51.78
C ASN A 380 -24.20 19.54 -51.42
N ALA A 381 -23.50 20.33 -52.24
CA ALA A 381 -22.15 20.78 -51.93
C ALA A 381 -22.09 21.56 -50.60
N GLN A 382 -23.02 22.48 -50.38
CA GLN A 382 -23.15 23.23 -49.12
C GLN A 382 -23.39 22.29 -47.91
N ALA A 383 -24.15 21.22 -48.08
CA ALA A 383 -24.36 20.22 -47.01
C ALA A 383 -23.07 19.49 -46.64
N TYR A 384 -22.21 19.15 -47.62
CA TYR A 384 -20.89 18.58 -47.40
C TYR A 384 -19.94 19.58 -46.73
N TYR A 385 -19.90 20.86 -47.14
CA TYR A 385 -19.15 21.92 -46.47
C TYR A 385 -19.62 22.14 -45.02
N LYS A 386 -20.92 22.05 -44.77
CA LYS A 386 -21.46 22.16 -43.41
C LYS A 386 -20.99 21.02 -42.53
N ARG A 387 -20.91 19.78 -43.08
CA ARG A 387 -20.35 18.61 -42.37
C ARG A 387 -18.83 18.80 -42.12
N TYR A 388 -18.09 19.26 -43.11
CA TYR A 388 -16.66 19.59 -42.97
C TYR A 388 -16.43 20.59 -41.84
N ASN A 389 -17.12 21.71 -41.82
CA ASN A 389 -16.99 22.73 -40.79
C ASN A 389 -17.38 22.22 -39.40
N LYS A 390 -18.40 21.35 -39.31
CA LYS A 390 -18.79 20.69 -38.07
C LYS A 390 -17.66 19.77 -37.55
N TYR A 391 -17.11 18.94 -38.41
CA TYR A 391 -16.02 18.00 -38.02
C TYR A 391 -14.74 18.75 -37.66
N LYS A 392 -14.37 19.80 -38.38
CA LYS A 392 -13.20 20.63 -38.09
C LYS A 392 -13.28 21.32 -36.72
N ARG A 393 -14.47 21.86 -36.39
CA ARG A 393 -14.70 22.44 -35.05
C ARG A 393 -14.64 21.36 -33.96
N ALA A 394 -15.23 20.19 -34.24
CA ALA A 394 -15.18 19.08 -33.30
C ALA A 394 -13.75 18.60 -33.04
N GLN A 395 -12.89 18.54 -34.06
CA GLN A 395 -11.46 18.16 -33.89
C GLN A 395 -10.75 19.09 -32.90
N VAL A 396 -10.89 20.42 -33.07
CA VAL A 396 -10.25 21.40 -32.18
C VAL A 396 -10.74 21.24 -30.74
N GLU A 397 -12.05 21.12 -30.58
CA GLU A 397 -12.67 20.96 -29.25
C GLU A 397 -12.25 19.65 -28.58
N VAL A 398 -12.26 18.53 -29.31
CA VAL A 398 -11.83 17.21 -28.83
C VAL A 398 -10.37 17.26 -28.44
N GLN A 399 -9.50 17.90 -29.24
CA GLN A 399 -8.07 18.00 -28.94
C GLN A 399 -7.82 18.78 -27.65
N LEU A 400 -8.49 19.91 -27.45
CA LEU A 400 -8.43 20.68 -26.20
C LEU A 400 -8.88 19.86 -24.98
N GLN A 401 -9.96 19.08 -25.13
CA GLN A 401 -10.45 18.21 -24.06
C GLN A 401 -9.48 17.05 -23.76
N MET A 402 -8.81 16.52 -24.78
CA MET A 402 -7.78 15.47 -24.60
C MET A 402 -6.57 16.02 -23.86
N GLU A 403 -6.07 17.21 -24.19
CA GLU A 403 -4.97 17.86 -23.50
C GLU A 403 -5.33 18.12 -22.02
N ALA A 404 -6.49 18.69 -21.75
CA ALA A 404 -6.98 18.90 -20.39
C ALA A 404 -7.14 17.58 -19.59
N ALA A 405 -7.59 16.50 -20.25
CA ALA A 405 -7.71 15.19 -19.63
C ALA A 405 -6.33 14.58 -19.31
N LYS A 406 -5.34 14.72 -20.19
CA LYS A 406 -3.95 14.27 -19.98
C LYS A 406 -3.29 15.02 -18.84
N GLU A 407 -3.42 16.35 -18.78
CA GLU A 407 -2.92 17.16 -17.67
C GLU A 407 -3.53 16.74 -16.32
N MET A 408 -4.83 16.46 -16.30
CA MET A 408 -5.50 16.01 -15.08
C MET A 408 -5.04 14.60 -14.68
N LEU A 409 -4.81 13.69 -15.63
CA LEU A 409 -4.23 12.36 -15.33
C LEU A 409 -2.82 12.46 -14.74
N GLN A 410 -1.97 13.34 -15.24
CA GLN A 410 -0.65 13.60 -14.66
C GLN A 410 -0.77 14.13 -13.23
N TYR A 411 -1.71 15.05 -12.99
CA TYR A 411 -1.97 15.57 -11.64
C TYR A 411 -2.48 14.49 -10.69
N LEU A 412 -3.43 13.64 -11.10
CA LEU A 412 -3.90 12.52 -10.30
C LEU A 412 -2.77 11.51 -10.01
N ALA A 413 -1.89 11.26 -10.97
CA ALA A 413 -0.73 10.41 -10.76
C ALA A 413 0.28 11.00 -9.75
N SER A 414 0.42 12.33 -9.67
CA SER A 414 1.23 12.99 -8.65
C SER A 414 0.60 12.92 -7.25
N LEU A 415 -0.73 13.03 -7.15
CA LEU A 415 -1.46 12.81 -5.90
C LEU A 415 -1.35 11.36 -5.40
N ASP A 416 -1.46 10.38 -6.31
CA ASP A 416 -1.27 8.96 -6.01
C ASP A 416 0.14 8.70 -5.46
N SER A 417 1.18 9.27 -6.10
CA SER A 417 2.57 9.19 -5.63
C SER A 417 2.74 9.83 -4.25
N SER A 418 2.13 11.00 -4.01
CA SER A 418 2.17 11.67 -2.70
C SER A 418 1.47 10.85 -1.62
N LEU A 419 0.32 10.22 -1.93
CA LEU A 419 -0.36 9.30 -1.01
C LEU A 419 0.48 8.07 -0.71
N MET A 420 1.19 7.50 -1.69
CA MET A 420 2.08 6.34 -1.45
C MET A 420 3.22 6.65 -0.48
N THR A 421 3.70 7.89 -0.43
CA THR A 421 4.82 8.32 0.40
C THR A 421 4.39 8.95 1.73
N ALA A 422 3.12 9.29 1.89
CA ALA A 422 2.58 9.89 3.10
C ALA A 422 2.58 8.88 4.27
N VAL A 423 3.27 9.23 5.36
CA VAL A 423 3.44 8.38 6.56
C VAL A 423 2.78 8.97 7.81
N THR A 424 2.33 10.22 7.79
CA THR A 424 1.71 10.90 8.93
C THR A 424 0.30 11.41 8.62
N LYS A 425 -0.51 11.59 9.68
CA LYS A 425 -1.85 12.21 9.53
C LYS A 425 -1.77 13.63 8.94
N ALA A 426 -0.73 14.38 9.29
CA ALA A 426 -0.53 15.73 8.79
C ALA A 426 -0.27 15.74 7.27
N GLU A 427 0.55 14.82 6.77
CA GLU A 427 0.81 14.66 5.33
C GLU A 427 -0.46 14.27 4.56
N VAL A 428 -1.23 13.31 5.06
CA VAL A 428 -2.51 12.89 4.44
C VAL A 428 -3.52 14.04 4.44
N GLU A 429 -3.61 14.82 5.52
CA GLU A 429 -4.51 15.98 5.58
C GLU A 429 -4.07 17.11 4.63
N GLU A 430 -2.76 17.33 4.45
CA GLU A 430 -2.26 18.29 3.45
C GLU A 430 -2.66 17.88 2.02
N ILE A 431 -2.53 16.60 1.68
CA ILE A 431 -2.97 16.06 0.38
C ILE A 431 -4.49 16.21 0.23
N ARG A 432 -5.26 15.91 1.28
CA ARG A 432 -6.71 16.11 1.29
C ARG A 432 -7.09 17.58 1.05
N GLN A 433 -6.41 18.52 1.70
CA GLN A 433 -6.63 19.96 1.50
C GLN A 433 -6.24 20.42 0.09
N GLU A 434 -5.25 19.78 -0.52
CA GLU A 434 -4.90 20.02 -1.91
C GLU A 434 -6.01 19.51 -2.86
N MET A 435 -6.55 18.32 -2.60
CA MET A 435 -7.65 17.75 -3.38
C MET A 435 -8.95 18.57 -3.28
N ILE A 436 -9.22 19.16 -2.09
CA ILE A 436 -10.34 20.11 -1.91
C ILE A 436 -10.10 21.40 -2.72
N ALA A 437 -8.89 21.96 -2.62
CA ALA A 437 -8.53 23.19 -3.35
C ALA A 437 -8.53 23.00 -4.89
N SER A 438 -8.46 21.76 -5.37
CA SER A 438 -8.51 21.38 -6.78
C SER A 438 -9.89 20.89 -7.24
N ASP A 439 -10.92 21.04 -6.40
CA ASP A 439 -12.31 20.62 -6.64
C ASP A 439 -12.51 19.09 -6.86
N LEU A 440 -11.52 18.27 -6.49
CA LEU A 440 -11.62 16.81 -6.53
C LEU A 440 -12.49 16.25 -5.40
N ILE A 441 -12.56 16.97 -4.28
CA ILE A 441 -13.36 16.61 -3.10
C ILE A 441 -14.21 17.81 -2.68
N LYS A 442 -15.50 17.58 -2.45
CA LYS A 442 -16.36 18.60 -1.84
C LYS A 442 -16.10 18.69 -0.35
N GLU A 443 -15.95 19.89 0.17
CA GLU A 443 -15.82 20.11 1.61
C GLU A 443 -17.18 19.84 2.29
N ILE A 444 -17.26 18.83 3.15
CA ILE A 444 -18.46 18.51 3.93
C ILE A 444 -18.24 19.01 5.36
N GLY A 445 -18.96 20.06 5.76
CA GLY A 445 -19.03 20.55 7.14
C GLY A 445 -18.38 21.92 7.40
N LYS A 446 -18.84 22.62 8.45
CA LYS A 446 -18.27 23.90 8.89
C LYS A 446 -16.89 23.67 9.50
N LYS A 447 -15.86 24.33 8.99
CA LYS A 447 -14.49 24.31 9.55
C LYS A 447 -14.49 24.80 11.02
N LYS A 448 -14.08 23.93 11.94
CA LYS A 448 -13.17 24.36 12.99
C LYS A 448 -11.80 24.49 12.31
N LYS A 449 -11.21 25.67 12.27
CA LYS A 449 -9.79 25.86 11.92
C LYS A 449 -8.98 25.06 12.95
N SER A 450 -8.69 23.82 12.63
CA SER A 450 -7.64 23.09 13.30
C SER A 450 -6.35 23.79 12.88
N LEU A 451 -5.55 24.20 13.84
CA LEU A 451 -4.14 24.56 13.65
C LEU A 451 -3.40 23.27 13.30
N ALA A 452 -3.70 22.71 12.12
CA ALA A 452 -2.96 21.56 11.63
C ALA A 452 -1.50 21.98 11.52
N GLN A 453 -0.62 21.35 12.28
CA GLN A 453 0.81 21.48 12.12
C GLN A 453 1.13 21.19 10.65
N LYS A 454 1.73 22.17 9.97
CA LYS A 454 2.19 21.98 8.60
C LYS A 454 3.26 20.89 8.63
N SER A 455 3.14 19.89 7.76
CA SER A 455 4.21 18.91 7.63
C SER A 455 5.46 19.57 7.03
N ILE A 456 6.63 19.13 7.49
CA ILE A 456 7.91 19.73 7.10
C ILE A 456 8.50 18.85 5.98
N PRO A 457 9.06 19.45 4.90
CA PRO A 457 9.84 18.71 3.92
C PRO A 457 10.92 17.86 4.58
N LEU A 458 11.22 16.71 4.01
CA LEU A 458 12.29 15.86 4.51
C LEU A 458 13.64 16.57 4.30
N HIS A 459 14.43 16.66 5.36
CA HIS A 459 15.78 17.21 5.34
C HIS A 459 16.77 16.10 5.65
N ILE A 460 17.77 15.94 4.80
CA ILE A 460 18.86 14.97 4.96
C ILE A 460 20.18 15.75 4.91
N LYS A 461 20.94 15.71 5.99
CA LYS A 461 22.31 16.22 6.01
C LYS A 461 23.22 15.14 5.40
N LEU A 462 23.72 15.37 4.19
CA LEU A 462 24.60 14.42 3.49
C LEU A 462 26.00 14.40 4.10
N ASN A 463 26.53 15.59 4.42
CA ASN A 463 27.81 15.83 5.06
C ASN A 463 27.83 17.27 5.63
N ASP A 464 28.98 17.75 6.12
CA ASP A 464 29.06 19.10 6.72
C ASP A 464 28.90 20.23 5.71
N GLU A 465 29.06 19.98 4.43
CA GLU A 465 28.97 20.98 3.36
C GLU A 465 27.71 20.84 2.48
N ALA A 466 26.95 19.74 2.60
CA ALA A 466 25.82 19.47 1.70
C ALA A 466 24.55 19.01 2.43
N ASP A 467 23.45 19.70 2.12
CA ASP A 467 22.10 19.44 2.60
C ASP A 467 21.16 19.13 1.46
N LEU A 468 20.28 18.12 1.65
CA LEU A 468 19.26 17.74 0.69
C LEU A 468 17.86 17.92 1.29
N TYR A 469 16.98 18.58 0.55
CA TYR A 469 15.58 18.82 0.91
C TYR A 469 14.66 18.14 -0.08
N ILE A 470 13.65 17.41 0.43
CA ILE A 470 12.74 16.58 -0.36
C ILE A 470 11.30 16.94 -0.06
N GLY A 471 10.52 17.26 -1.08
CA GLY A 471 9.09 17.49 -0.95
C GLY A 471 8.33 16.17 -0.95
N LYS A 472 7.42 15.98 -0.01
CA LYS A 472 6.62 14.75 0.15
C LYS A 472 5.21 14.83 -0.49
N ASN A 473 4.80 16.00 -0.95
CA ASN A 473 3.56 16.26 -1.67
C ASN A 473 3.73 17.47 -2.59
N ASN A 474 2.76 17.74 -3.45
CA ASN A 474 2.86 18.78 -4.46
C ASN A 474 3.05 20.19 -3.87
N LYS A 475 2.43 20.51 -2.73
CA LYS A 475 2.64 21.80 -2.04
C LYS A 475 4.04 21.91 -1.48
N GLN A 476 4.57 20.82 -0.92
CA GLN A 476 5.96 20.80 -0.45
C GLN A 476 6.95 20.81 -1.61
N ASN A 477 6.64 20.16 -2.74
CA ASN A 477 7.43 20.24 -3.97
C ASN A 477 7.60 21.71 -4.42
N ASP A 478 6.50 22.48 -4.43
CA ASP A 478 6.55 23.91 -4.71
C ASP A 478 7.39 24.67 -3.66
N TYR A 479 7.17 24.38 -2.39
CA TYR A 479 7.87 25.07 -1.29
C TYR A 479 9.38 24.79 -1.31
N VAL A 480 9.78 23.54 -1.49
CA VAL A 480 11.18 23.11 -1.61
C VAL A 480 11.83 23.80 -2.83
N THR A 481 11.14 23.81 -3.98
CA THR A 481 11.67 24.37 -5.21
C THR A 481 11.80 25.90 -5.16
N PHE A 482 10.72 26.60 -4.76
CA PHE A 482 10.63 28.05 -4.96
C PHE A 482 10.88 28.90 -3.70
N THR A 483 10.79 28.30 -2.51
CA THR A 483 11.02 29.01 -1.24
C THR A 483 12.36 28.61 -0.62
N MET A 484 12.68 27.31 -0.60
CA MET A 484 13.93 26.82 -0.03
C MET A 484 15.09 26.86 -1.03
N GLY A 485 14.82 26.51 -2.29
CA GLY A 485 15.85 26.44 -3.35
C GLY A 485 16.33 27.81 -3.79
N GLY A 486 17.65 28.07 -3.66
CA GLY A 486 18.34 29.22 -4.21
C GLY A 486 18.60 29.09 -5.72
N PRO A 487 18.89 30.20 -6.44
CA PRO A 487 19.07 30.18 -7.90
C PRO A 487 20.17 29.23 -8.42
N ARG A 488 21.21 28.98 -7.61
CA ARG A 488 22.34 28.12 -7.94
C ARG A 488 22.16 26.69 -7.48
N ASP A 489 21.22 26.40 -6.56
CA ASP A 489 20.99 25.07 -6.03
C ASP A 489 20.57 24.11 -7.13
N LEU A 490 20.95 22.84 -7.00
CA LEU A 490 20.55 21.80 -7.95
C LEU A 490 19.18 21.26 -7.56
N TRP A 491 18.30 21.25 -8.56
CA TRP A 491 16.98 20.67 -8.48
C TRP A 491 16.96 19.33 -9.23
N PHE A 492 16.28 18.33 -8.64
CA PHE A 492 16.16 16.99 -9.21
C PHE A 492 14.70 16.54 -9.24
N HIS A 493 14.36 15.82 -10.31
CA HIS A 493 13.07 15.14 -10.45
C HIS A 493 13.20 13.98 -11.44
N THR A 494 12.41 12.91 -11.25
CA THR A 494 12.34 11.80 -12.23
C THR A 494 11.70 12.27 -13.53
N LYS A 495 12.36 11.97 -14.66
CA LYS A 495 11.93 12.39 -15.99
C LYS A 495 10.62 11.68 -16.37
N ASP A 496 9.60 12.45 -16.72
CA ASP A 496 8.27 11.97 -17.17
C ASP A 496 7.55 11.01 -16.20
N ILE A 497 8.01 10.96 -14.95
CA ILE A 497 7.45 10.08 -13.90
C ILE A 497 7.09 10.93 -12.68
N PRO A 498 5.86 10.78 -12.12
CA PRO A 498 5.49 11.49 -10.90
C PRO A 498 6.40 11.16 -9.72
N GLY A 499 6.85 12.19 -9.00
CA GLY A 499 7.78 12.04 -7.89
C GLY A 499 7.97 13.32 -7.08
N SER A 500 8.90 13.28 -6.15
CA SER A 500 9.30 14.40 -5.31
C SER A 500 10.23 15.36 -6.04
N HIS A 501 10.12 16.65 -5.71
CA HIS A 501 11.15 17.62 -6.02
C HIS A 501 12.23 17.59 -4.93
N LEU A 502 13.48 17.56 -5.35
CA LEU A 502 14.62 17.61 -4.44
C LEU A 502 15.44 18.86 -4.71
N ILE A 503 15.96 19.47 -3.65
CA ILE A 503 16.94 20.56 -3.74
C ILE A 503 18.19 20.15 -2.98
N LEU A 504 19.30 20.07 -3.71
CA LEU A 504 20.63 19.88 -3.14
C LEU A 504 21.31 21.24 -2.99
N LYS A 505 21.71 21.56 -1.75
CA LYS A 505 22.49 22.74 -1.39
C LYS A 505 23.91 22.35 -1.03
N THR A 506 24.85 23.20 -1.36
CA THR A 506 26.23 23.04 -0.91
C THR A 506 26.83 24.38 -0.52
N THR A 507 27.71 24.37 0.47
CA THR A 507 28.56 25.50 0.82
C THR A 507 29.83 25.59 -0.03
N LEU A 508 30.14 24.52 -0.78
CA LEU A 508 31.30 24.47 -1.68
C LEU A 508 31.07 25.25 -2.96
N PRO A 509 32.14 25.71 -3.64
CA PRO A 509 32.06 26.38 -4.93
C PRO A 509 31.43 25.48 -6.02
N GLU A 510 31.68 24.16 -5.95
CA GLU A 510 31.20 23.14 -6.86
C GLU A 510 30.57 21.97 -6.10
N TYR A 511 29.60 21.31 -6.73
CA TYR A 511 28.93 20.12 -6.16
C TYR A 511 29.82 18.89 -6.30
N ARG A 512 29.95 18.12 -5.22
CA ARG A 512 30.61 16.81 -5.29
C ARG A 512 29.74 15.84 -6.11
N GLN A 513 30.38 15.04 -6.95
CA GLN A 513 29.69 14.04 -7.76
C GLN A 513 28.96 13.01 -6.91
N SER A 514 29.54 12.62 -5.75
CA SER A 514 28.90 11.72 -4.77
C SER A 514 27.56 12.25 -4.22
N ASP A 515 27.47 13.55 -3.96
CA ASP A 515 26.26 14.17 -3.43
C ASP A 515 25.16 14.23 -4.49
N ILE A 516 25.56 14.46 -5.75
CA ILE A 516 24.65 14.39 -6.92
C ILE A 516 24.13 12.97 -7.09
N GLU A 517 24.96 11.95 -7.01
CA GLU A 517 24.56 10.54 -7.14
C GLU A 517 23.58 10.12 -6.06
N ILE A 518 23.79 10.54 -4.81
CA ILE A 518 22.85 10.31 -3.71
C ILE A 518 21.52 11.03 -3.97
N ALA A 519 21.54 12.28 -4.41
CA ALA A 519 20.32 13.03 -4.74
C ALA A 519 19.54 12.38 -5.89
N VAL A 520 20.24 11.86 -6.92
CA VAL A 520 19.66 11.13 -8.04
C VAL A 520 18.98 9.83 -7.55
N GLN A 521 19.63 9.06 -6.67
CA GLN A 521 19.05 7.85 -6.10
C GLN A 521 17.81 8.15 -5.25
N LEU A 522 17.86 9.20 -4.43
CA LEU A 522 16.72 9.62 -3.62
C LEU A 522 15.56 10.15 -4.47
N ALA A 523 15.83 10.87 -5.57
CA ALA A 523 14.79 11.30 -6.50
C ALA A 523 14.07 10.10 -7.13
N ALA A 524 14.80 9.08 -7.55
CA ALA A 524 14.24 7.85 -8.06
C ALA A 524 13.44 7.08 -7.00
N TYR A 525 13.94 7.01 -5.76
CA TYR A 525 13.27 6.36 -4.64
C TYR A 525 11.95 7.04 -4.22
N PHE A 526 11.91 8.38 -4.22
CA PHE A 526 10.71 9.17 -3.90
C PHE A 526 9.84 9.43 -5.15
N SER A 527 9.77 8.46 -6.07
CA SER A 527 8.95 8.51 -7.26
C SER A 527 8.09 7.27 -7.45
N LYS A 528 7.16 7.32 -8.39
CA LYS A 528 6.34 6.16 -8.78
C LYS A 528 7.18 5.01 -9.38
N ALA A 529 8.40 5.28 -9.84
CA ALA A 529 9.33 4.29 -10.38
C ALA A 529 10.24 3.63 -9.33
N ARG A 530 10.02 3.86 -8.04
CA ARG A 530 10.84 3.41 -6.90
C ARG A 530 11.40 1.98 -7.00
N SER A 531 10.64 1.04 -7.55
CA SER A 531 11.04 -0.37 -7.68
C SER A 531 11.61 -0.71 -9.07
N GLY A 532 11.83 0.29 -9.91
CA GLY A 532 12.38 0.14 -11.27
C GLY A 532 13.90 0.11 -11.28
N SER A 533 14.45 -0.24 -12.43
CA SER A 533 15.88 -0.14 -12.72
C SER A 533 16.12 0.89 -13.82
N ASN A 534 17.32 1.48 -13.83
CA ASN A 534 17.74 2.45 -14.85
C ASN A 534 16.76 3.64 -15.00
N ILE A 535 16.33 4.22 -13.86
CA ILE A 535 15.34 5.29 -13.79
C ILE A 535 15.98 6.60 -14.23
N PRO A 536 15.39 7.33 -15.21
CA PRO A 536 15.89 8.64 -15.61
C PRO A 536 15.52 9.72 -14.57
N VAL A 537 16.51 10.50 -14.16
CA VAL A 537 16.38 11.63 -13.23
C VAL A 537 16.99 12.87 -13.87
N ASP A 538 16.20 13.91 -14.03
CA ASP A 538 16.67 15.19 -14.52
C ASP A 538 17.24 16.02 -13.36
N CYS A 539 18.40 16.61 -13.60
CA CYS A 539 19.10 17.53 -12.70
C CYS A 539 19.31 18.87 -13.41
N VAL A 540 18.93 19.95 -12.76
CA VAL A 540 19.09 21.29 -13.33
C VAL A 540 19.28 22.32 -12.23
N GLN A 541 19.97 23.44 -12.50
CA GLN A 541 19.98 24.56 -11.55
C GLN A 541 18.57 25.14 -11.38
N ARG A 542 18.16 25.39 -10.14
CA ARG A 542 16.83 25.85 -9.78
C ARG A 542 16.38 27.10 -10.55
N ARG A 543 17.29 28.01 -10.93
CA ARG A 543 16.96 29.20 -11.75
C ARG A 543 16.31 28.89 -13.09
N TYR A 544 16.52 27.70 -13.64
CA TYR A 544 15.90 27.25 -14.90
C TYR A 544 14.58 26.54 -14.71
N VAL A 545 14.13 26.36 -13.45
CA VAL A 545 12.82 25.78 -13.11
C VAL A 545 11.82 26.91 -12.92
N LYS A 546 10.71 26.86 -13.66
CA LYS A 546 9.64 27.89 -13.61
C LYS A 546 8.28 27.24 -13.38
N LYS A 547 7.41 27.96 -12.69
CA LYS A 547 6.01 27.57 -12.52
C LYS A 547 5.13 28.41 -13.44
N PRO A 548 4.43 27.80 -14.43
CA PRO A 548 3.48 28.54 -15.25
C PRO A 548 2.31 29.10 -14.42
N ALA A 549 1.81 30.27 -14.81
CA ALA A 549 0.66 30.87 -14.14
C ALA A 549 -0.56 29.95 -14.27
N GLY A 550 -1.31 29.75 -13.17
CA GLY A 550 -2.50 28.90 -13.14
C GLY A 550 -2.25 27.40 -13.10
N SER A 551 -0.99 26.93 -13.15
CA SER A 551 -0.68 25.50 -13.06
C SER A 551 -0.99 24.90 -11.69
N LYS A 552 -1.30 23.61 -11.66
CA LYS A 552 -1.55 22.84 -10.44
C LYS A 552 -0.30 22.84 -9.52
N PRO A 553 -0.46 22.62 -8.19
CA PRO A 553 0.69 22.44 -7.29
C PRO A 553 1.62 21.32 -7.78
N GLY A 554 2.93 21.51 -7.62
CA GLY A 554 3.95 20.55 -8.06
C GLY A 554 4.26 20.55 -9.55
N PHE A 555 3.48 21.24 -10.38
CA PHE A 555 3.77 21.32 -11.82
C PHE A 555 4.79 22.42 -12.12
N VAL A 556 5.84 22.05 -12.84
CA VAL A 556 6.92 22.96 -13.25
C VAL A 556 7.36 22.67 -14.69
N ILE A 557 7.91 23.68 -15.33
CA ILE A 557 8.66 23.56 -16.59
C ILE A 557 10.11 23.94 -16.35
N PHE A 558 11.04 23.28 -17.04
CA PHE A 558 12.46 23.52 -16.88
C PHE A 558 13.21 23.33 -18.19
N THR A 559 14.40 23.88 -18.27
CA THR A 559 15.31 23.80 -19.42
C THR A 559 16.73 23.60 -18.92
N ASN A 560 17.66 23.24 -19.81
CA ASN A 560 19.08 23.02 -19.50
C ASN A 560 19.36 21.90 -18.51
N GLN A 561 18.48 20.88 -18.47
CA GLN A 561 18.67 19.71 -17.63
C GLN A 561 19.74 18.76 -18.15
N LYS A 562 20.37 18.05 -17.22
CA LYS A 562 21.18 16.87 -17.46
C LYS A 562 20.46 15.66 -16.89
N THR A 563 20.25 14.62 -17.70
CA THR A 563 19.57 13.40 -17.24
C THR A 563 20.61 12.40 -16.76
N TYR A 564 20.39 11.89 -15.53
CA TYR A 564 21.14 10.79 -14.93
C TYR A 564 20.26 9.54 -14.92
N TYR A 565 20.89 8.37 -14.94
CA TYR A 565 20.18 7.10 -14.87
C TYR A 565 20.64 6.35 -13.61
N THR A 566 19.69 5.85 -12.83
CA THR A 566 20.00 5.16 -11.58
C THR A 566 19.04 4.01 -11.28
N THR A 567 19.52 3.08 -10.48
CA THR A 567 18.69 2.07 -9.80
C THR A 567 18.84 2.35 -8.30
N PRO A 568 17.74 2.64 -7.56
CA PRO A 568 17.83 2.97 -6.15
C PRO A 568 18.46 1.83 -5.33
N ASP A 569 19.50 2.16 -4.55
CA ASP A 569 20.08 1.25 -3.57
C ASP A 569 19.34 1.41 -2.22
N GLU A 570 18.45 0.47 -1.91
CA GLU A 570 17.66 0.53 -0.68
C GLU A 570 18.53 0.47 0.59
N THR A 571 19.71 -0.15 0.55
CA THR A 571 20.63 -0.25 1.70
C THR A 571 21.20 1.12 2.02
N LEU A 572 21.70 1.83 1.01
CA LEU A 572 22.21 3.20 1.14
C LEU A 572 21.10 4.15 1.59
N ILE A 573 19.94 4.07 0.93
CA ILE A 573 18.81 4.98 1.21
C ILE A 573 18.29 4.79 2.63
N ASN A 574 18.14 3.56 3.11
CA ASN A 574 17.69 3.30 4.48
C ASN A 574 18.66 3.88 5.53
N LYS A 575 19.97 3.82 5.30
CA LYS A 575 20.98 4.46 6.17
C LYS A 575 20.86 5.97 6.22
N LEU A 576 20.44 6.59 5.12
CA LEU A 576 20.29 8.06 5.04
C LEU A 576 18.96 8.53 5.67
N LEU A 577 17.98 7.63 5.78
CA LEU A 577 16.65 7.92 6.35
C LEU A 577 16.54 7.56 7.85
N GLU A 578 17.52 6.84 8.40
CA GLU A 578 17.71 6.58 9.84
C GLU A 578 18.26 7.79 10.56
#